data_c22765c3b7d80a388b79600af93cc9b9
#
_entry.id   c22765c3b7d80a388b79600af93cc9b9
#
_cell.length_a   1.000
_cell.length_b   1.000
_cell.length_c   1.000
_cell.angle_alpha   90.00
_cell.angle_beta   90.00
_cell.angle_gamma   90.00
#
_symmetry.space_group_name_H-M   'P 1'
#
loop_
_entity.id
_entity.type
_entity.pdbx_description
1 polymer ?
#
loop_
_entity_poly.entity_id
_entity_poly.type
_entity_poly.pdbx_seq_one_letter_code
_entity_poly.pdbx_strand_id
1 'polypeptide(L)'
;MSDPAFQFGIRENLNQFSHQLIQVLLVGFAIGMMRTVIPALAETEFGVARGSFLLLTAFVLAFGLVKAVMNFAAGRLSERIGRQRVLFWGWIVALPIPVMIWAAPNWGWIIAATVLLGVNQGLCWSMTQTAKLDITRPDERGLTMGLNEFSGYVGVALAGVLTAYAAEALGARLGLLVFGMAVVVLALVLTVVWVKDTLPWAKAESAAHRTQPPMYLPRYPQGVAEHPSTAEVMALMSWRDRRLAALSQAGLVEKFVDALVWVIFPMFLVAQGVSLTEMGWIVGVYGFIWGGSQLFTGRLSDHVGRFWPNVLGMWICGAGVAMVVMGAGALWWSVSAGVTGFGMALLYPNLSAAVADITPPAWRGSAIGIYRFWRDLGYAIGALGLGLAAHLTGAMEAAFWFVALSMFGSGALLFVWGEETHPRLNPAVP
;
A
#
# COMPACT_ATOMS: atom_id res chain seq x y z
N MET A 1 -21.87 13.68 -25.74
CA MET A 1 -21.60 12.30 -26.17
C MET A 1 -20.17 11.98 -25.77
N SER A 2 -19.96 11.01 -24.85
CA SER A 2 -18.60 10.50 -24.58
C SER A 2 -18.04 9.97 -25.88
N ASP A 3 -16.78 10.25 -26.17
CA ASP A 3 -16.07 9.67 -27.31
C ASP A 3 -16.25 8.14 -27.24
N PRO A 4 -16.89 7.49 -28.24
CA PRO A 4 -17.16 6.06 -28.21
C PRO A 4 -15.88 5.20 -28.11
N ALA A 5 -14.69 5.82 -28.25
CA ALA A 5 -13.39 5.17 -28.11
C ALA A 5 -13.02 4.86 -26.65
N PHE A 6 -13.59 5.56 -25.63
CA PHE A 6 -13.25 5.39 -24.22
C PHE A 6 -14.46 4.97 -23.40
N GLN A 7 -14.52 3.66 -23.10
CA GLN A 7 -15.53 3.11 -22.21
C GLN A 7 -14.94 3.02 -20.79
N PHE A 8 -15.78 3.26 -19.77
CA PHE A 8 -15.40 3.16 -18.35
C PHE A 8 -16.15 2.00 -17.69
N GLY A 9 -15.45 1.26 -16.85
CA GLY A 9 -15.99 0.14 -16.11
C GLY A 9 -15.05 -1.06 -16.12
N ILE A 10 -15.13 -1.88 -15.07
CA ILE A 10 -14.31 -3.11 -14.94
C ILE A 10 -14.65 -4.08 -16.09
N ARG A 11 -15.94 -4.27 -16.38
CA ARG A 11 -16.39 -5.22 -17.41
C ARG A 11 -16.00 -4.76 -18.81
N GLU A 12 -16.15 -3.48 -19.09
CA GLU A 12 -15.86 -2.84 -20.37
C GLU A 12 -14.36 -2.88 -20.69
N ASN A 13 -13.51 -2.87 -19.65
CA ASN A 13 -12.06 -2.90 -19.76
C ASN A 13 -11.43 -4.17 -19.15
N LEU A 14 -12.17 -5.29 -19.10
CA LEU A 14 -11.77 -6.48 -18.35
C LEU A 14 -10.35 -6.98 -18.69
N ASN A 15 -9.99 -7.00 -19.96
CA ASN A 15 -8.65 -7.44 -20.39
C ASN A 15 -7.56 -6.53 -19.81
N GLN A 16 -7.69 -5.20 -19.97
CA GLN A 16 -6.71 -4.25 -19.46
C GLN A 16 -6.68 -4.25 -17.92
N PHE A 17 -7.84 -4.37 -17.27
CA PHE A 17 -7.95 -4.47 -15.84
C PHE A 17 -7.23 -5.72 -15.31
N SER A 18 -7.43 -6.88 -15.96
CA SER A 18 -6.75 -8.14 -15.60
C SER A 18 -5.24 -8.05 -15.78
N HIS A 19 -4.76 -7.43 -16.88
CA HIS A 19 -3.33 -7.21 -17.08
C HIS A 19 -2.72 -6.36 -15.95
N GLN A 20 -3.44 -5.35 -15.48
CA GLN A 20 -3.01 -4.52 -14.33
C GLN A 20 -3.06 -5.29 -12.99
N LEU A 21 -3.97 -6.26 -12.83
CA LEU A 21 -3.98 -7.15 -11.66
C LEU A 21 -2.78 -8.11 -11.68
N ILE A 22 -2.44 -8.66 -12.84
CA ILE A 22 -1.23 -9.49 -12.97
C ILE A 22 0.02 -8.65 -12.68
N GLN A 23 0.08 -7.42 -13.14
CA GLN A 23 1.21 -6.53 -12.84
C GLN A 23 1.37 -6.30 -11.34
N VAL A 24 0.30 -6.01 -10.60
CA VAL A 24 0.42 -5.81 -9.14
C VAL A 24 0.72 -7.10 -8.39
N LEU A 25 0.27 -8.27 -8.88
CA LEU A 25 0.68 -9.58 -8.37
C LEU A 25 2.20 -9.76 -8.48
N LEU A 26 2.78 -9.43 -9.65
CA LEU A 26 4.24 -9.51 -9.87
C LEU A 26 5.01 -8.49 -9.01
N VAL A 27 4.44 -7.29 -8.78
CA VAL A 27 4.98 -6.33 -7.81
C VAL A 27 4.96 -6.91 -6.40
N GLY A 28 3.90 -7.64 -6.04
CA GLY A 28 3.83 -8.42 -4.80
C GLY A 28 4.91 -9.50 -4.72
N PHE A 29 5.19 -10.21 -5.81
CA PHE A 29 6.28 -11.19 -5.88
C PHE A 29 7.64 -10.55 -5.59
N ALA A 30 7.91 -9.38 -6.16
CA ALA A 30 9.19 -8.70 -5.97
C ALA A 30 9.45 -8.29 -4.51
N ILE A 31 8.42 -7.86 -3.75
CA ILE A 31 8.58 -7.58 -2.33
C ILE A 31 8.56 -8.84 -1.47
N GLY A 32 7.74 -9.84 -1.83
CA GLY A 32 7.59 -11.09 -1.08
C GLY A 32 8.88 -11.90 -1.03
N MET A 33 9.65 -11.96 -2.13
CA MET A 33 10.93 -12.66 -2.17
C MET A 33 11.95 -12.10 -1.16
N MET A 34 11.92 -10.79 -0.88
CA MET A 34 12.81 -10.17 0.09
C MET A 34 12.45 -10.49 1.54
N ARG A 35 11.18 -10.73 1.81
CA ARG A 35 10.69 -10.92 3.19
C ARG A 35 10.98 -12.28 3.77
N THR A 36 11.07 -13.33 2.96
CA THR A 36 11.17 -14.72 3.43
C THR A 36 12.61 -15.18 3.56
N VAL A 37 13.39 -15.05 2.49
CA VAL A 37 14.74 -15.66 2.44
C VAL A 37 15.83 -14.69 2.95
N ILE A 38 15.66 -13.38 2.75
CA ILE A 38 16.66 -12.39 3.15
C ILE A 38 16.94 -12.37 4.66
N PRO A 39 15.95 -12.45 5.58
CA PRO A 39 16.25 -12.54 7.00
C PRO A 39 17.08 -13.77 7.38
N ALA A 40 16.84 -14.91 6.72
CA ALA A 40 17.64 -16.11 6.94
C ALA A 40 19.09 -15.94 6.43
N LEU A 41 19.27 -15.34 5.24
CA LEU A 41 20.61 -14.99 4.73
C LEU A 41 21.35 -14.02 5.65
N ALA A 42 20.66 -13.05 6.22
CA ALA A 42 21.25 -12.09 7.16
C ALA A 42 21.95 -12.80 8.31
N GLU A 43 21.29 -13.79 8.88
CA GLU A 43 21.79 -14.55 10.01
C GLU A 43 22.90 -15.52 9.59
N THR A 44 22.65 -16.35 8.57
CA THR A 44 23.54 -17.47 8.22
C THR A 44 24.81 -17.05 7.49
N GLU A 45 24.74 -15.99 6.68
CA GLU A 45 25.86 -15.61 5.82
C GLU A 45 26.52 -14.27 6.21
N PHE A 46 25.76 -13.34 6.81
CA PHE A 46 26.28 -12.00 7.12
C PHE A 46 26.46 -11.74 8.62
N GLY A 47 26.26 -12.75 9.47
CA GLY A 47 26.48 -12.66 10.93
C GLY A 47 25.56 -11.63 11.62
N VAL A 48 24.44 -11.32 10.99
CA VAL A 48 23.44 -10.39 11.56
C VAL A 48 22.62 -11.14 12.60
N ALA A 49 22.69 -10.69 13.87
CA ALA A 49 21.98 -11.35 14.95
C ALA A 49 20.46 -11.42 14.70
N ARG A 50 19.87 -12.60 14.98
CA ARG A 50 18.41 -12.80 14.94
C ARG A 50 17.69 -11.74 15.73
N GLY A 51 16.64 -11.14 15.15
CA GLY A 51 15.84 -10.15 15.85
C GLY A 51 16.59 -8.85 16.14
N SER A 52 17.69 -8.55 15.44
CA SER A 52 18.38 -7.26 15.56
C SER A 52 17.39 -6.14 15.23
N PHE A 53 16.84 -5.52 16.29
CA PHE A 53 15.89 -4.40 16.20
C PHE A 53 16.39 -3.28 15.27
N LEU A 54 17.67 -2.92 15.40
CA LEU A 54 18.28 -1.86 14.60
C LEU A 54 18.27 -2.18 13.09
N LEU A 55 18.54 -3.44 12.71
CA LEU A 55 18.60 -3.84 11.29
C LEU A 55 17.21 -3.97 10.67
N LEU A 56 16.23 -4.52 11.40
CA LEU A 56 14.85 -4.60 10.95
C LEU A 56 14.24 -3.20 10.80
N THR A 57 14.51 -2.34 11.77
CA THR A 57 14.06 -0.94 11.75
C THR A 57 14.73 -0.16 10.60
N ALA A 58 16.03 -0.33 10.39
CA ALA A 58 16.75 0.32 9.29
C ALA A 58 16.22 -0.11 7.90
N PHE A 59 15.87 -1.40 7.74
CA PHE A 59 15.25 -1.90 6.52
C PHE A 59 13.89 -1.25 6.27
N VAL A 60 13.00 -1.23 7.28
CA VAL A 60 11.66 -0.64 7.17
C VAL A 60 11.73 0.86 6.91
N LEU A 61 12.65 1.55 7.59
CA LEU A 61 12.90 2.98 7.44
C LEU A 61 13.38 3.32 6.03
N ALA A 62 14.45 2.67 5.56
CA ALA A 62 15.03 2.93 4.24
C ALA A 62 14.04 2.61 3.12
N PHE A 63 13.39 1.44 3.20
CA PHE A 63 12.37 1.02 2.23
C PHE A 63 11.19 1.99 2.20
N GLY A 64 10.63 2.33 3.37
CA GLY A 64 9.48 3.21 3.50
C GLY A 64 9.76 4.61 2.97
N LEU A 65 10.90 5.20 3.33
CA LEU A 65 11.30 6.54 2.88
C LEU A 65 11.49 6.59 1.36
N VAL A 66 12.25 5.66 0.80
CA VAL A 66 12.49 5.61 -0.65
C VAL A 66 11.20 5.39 -1.41
N LYS A 67 10.37 4.44 -0.96
CA LYS A 67 9.07 4.16 -1.57
C LYS A 67 8.13 5.37 -1.50
N ALA A 68 8.12 6.10 -0.39
CA ALA A 68 7.32 7.31 -0.24
C ALA A 68 7.73 8.37 -1.28
N VAL A 69 9.02 8.71 -1.36
CA VAL A 69 9.53 9.67 -2.35
C VAL A 69 9.22 9.23 -3.78
N MET A 70 9.36 7.95 -4.08
CA MET A 70 9.08 7.42 -5.42
C MET A 70 7.59 7.37 -5.77
N ASN A 71 6.69 7.18 -4.81
CA ASN A 71 5.25 7.34 -5.03
C ASN A 71 4.90 8.78 -5.45
N PHE A 72 5.48 9.76 -4.74
CA PHE A 72 5.33 11.18 -5.09
C PHE A 72 5.81 11.47 -6.52
N ALA A 73 7.01 11.00 -6.86
CA ALA A 73 7.57 11.16 -8.21
C ALA A 73 6.71 10.45 -9.27
N ALA A 74 6.25 9.21 -8.99
CA ALA A 74 5.43 8.41 -9.87
C ALA A 74 4.11 9.10 -10.25
N GLY A 75 3.41 9.67 -9.27
CA GLY A 75 2.17 10.40 -9.49
C GLY A 75 2.34 11.50 -10.53
N ARG A 76 3.31 12.38 -10.32
CA ARG A 76 3.56 13.52 -11.22
C ARG A 76 4.11 13.10 -12.58
N LEU A 77 5.03 12.14 -12.59
CA LEU A 77 5.63 11.64 -13.82
C LEU A 77 4.59 10.97 -14.72
N SER A 78 3.66 10.23 -14.12
CA SER A 78 2.61 9.52 -14.86
C SER A 78 1.66 10.44 -15.64
N GLU A 79 1.44 11.66 -15.17
CA GLU A 79 0.64 12.66 -15.88
C GLU A 79 1.34 13.23 -17.10
N ARG A 80 2.69 13.17 -17.13
CA ARG A 80 3.51 13.70 -18.23
C ARG A 80 3.81 12.66 -19.29
N ILE A 81 4.29 11.48 -18.88
CA ILE A 81 4.78 10.45 -19.80
C ILE A 81 3.85 9.24 -19.95
N GLY A 82 2.79 9.16 -19.15
CA GLY A 82 1.83 8.04 -19.15
C GLY A 82 2.12 6.98 -18.07
N ARG A 83 1.10 6.16 -17.77
CA ARG A 83 1.16 5.15 -16.68
C ARG A 83 2.02 3.97 -17.08
N GLN A 84 1.89 3.50 -18.33
CA GLN A 84 2.66 2.37 -18.86
C GLN A 84 4.17 2.64 -18.84
N ARG A 85 4.61 3.84 -19.24
CA ARG A 85 6.04 4.17 -19.26
C ARG A 85 6.63 4.23 -17.87
N VAL A 86 5.90 4.77 -16.89
CA VAL A 86 6.37 4.80 -15.49
C VAL A 86 6.45 3.37 -14.92
N LEU A 87 5.47 2.53 -15.22
CA LEU A 87 5.49 1.10 -14.86
C LEU A 87 6.70 0.38 -15.47
N PHE A 88 6.98 0.62 -16.76
CA PHE A 88 8.13 0.06 -17.47
C PHE A 88 9.46 0.45 -16.80
N TRP A 89 9.67 1.74 -16.53
CA TRP A 89 10.89 2.19 -15.85
C TRP A 89 11.00 1.64 -14.42
N GLY A 90 9.90 1.47 -13.72
CA GLY A 90 9.88 0.80 -12.43
C GLY A 90 10.40 -0.63 -12.50
N TRP A 91 10.06 -1.39 -13.54
CA TRP A 91 10.58 -2.73 -13.76
C TRP A 91 12.04 -2.75 -14.24
N ILE A 92 12.47 -1.78 -15.03
CA ILE A 92 13.90 -1.64 -15.41
C ILE A 92 14.78 -1.45 -14.18
N VAL A 93 14.35 -0.63 -13.21
CA VAL A 93 15.08 -0.45 -11.95
C VAL A 93 15.12 -1.73 -11.10
N ALA A 94 14.17 -2.63 -11.28
CA ALA A 94 14.15 -3.90 -10.57
C ALA A 94 15.14 -4.94 -11.12
N LEU A 95 15.58 -4.82 -12.38
CA LEU A 95 16.48 -5.80 -13.03
C LEU A 95 17.77 -6.11 -12.23
N PRO A 96 18.49 -5.14 -11.67
CA PRO A 96 19.71 -5.43 -10.90
C PRO A 96 19.44 -6.08 -9.55
N ILE A 97 18.23 -5.99 -8.96
CA ILE A 97 17.95 -6.44 -7.60
C ILE A 97 18.32 -7.91 -7.38
N PRO A 98 17.82 -8.89 -8.17
CA PRO A 98 18.15 -10.30 -7.95
C PRO A 98 19.64 -10.58 -8.11
N VAL A 99 20.31 -9.90 -9.04
CA VAL A 99 21.76 -10.02 -9.29
C VAL A 99 22.55 -9.48 -8.10
N MET A 100 22.15 -8.31 -7.56
CA MET A 100 22.79 -7.71 -6.38
C MET A 100 22.68 -8.63 -5.16
N ILE A 101 21.54 -9.28 -4.94
CA ILE A 101 21.33 -10.22 -3.84
C ILE A 101 22.22 -11.44 -4.02
N TRP A 102 22.23 -12.00 -5.22
CA TRP A 102 23.05 -13.18 -5.54
C TRP A 102 24.54 -12.93 -5.36
N ALA A 103 25.04 -11.78 -5.86
CA ALA A 103 26.45 -11.41 -5.82
C ALA A 103 26.85 -10.68 -4.52
N ALA A 104 25.95 -10.47 -3.56
CA ALA A 104 26.19 -9.65 -2.37
C ALA A 104 27.41 -10.14 -1.57
N PRO A 105 28.49 -9.35 -1.45
CA PRO A 105 29.65 -9.70 -0.63
C PRO A 105 29.45 -9.36 0.85
N ASN A 106 28.48 -8.48 1.15
CA ASN A 106 28.16 -8.04 2.51
C ASN A 106 26.73 -7.50 2.60
N TRP A 107 26.26 -7.27 3.83
CA TRP A 107 24.90 -6.78 4.11
C TRP A 107 24.57 -5.43 3.45
N GLY A 108 25.55 -4.57 3.22
CA GLY A 108 25.36 -3.28 2.55
C GLY A 108 24.77 -3.40 1.14
N TRP A 109 25.14 -4.46 0.41
CA TRP A 109 24.56 -4.75 -0.92
C TRP A 109 23.09 -5.15 -0.85
N ILE A 110 22.70 -5.85 0.20
CA ILE A 110 21.29 -6.19 0.46
C ILE A 110 20.48 -4.91 0.75
N ILE A 111 21.05 -3.99 1.55
CA ILE A 111 20.42 -2.68 1.80
C ILE A 111 20.28 -1.89 0.49
N ALA A 112 21.33 -1.85 -0.36
CA ALA A 112 21.27 -1.18 -1.65
C ALA A 112 20.21 -1.81 -2.58
N ALA A 113 20.11 -3.15 -2.63
CA ALA A 113 19.05 -3.85 -3.36
C ALA A 113 17.66 -3.50 -2.83
N THR A 114 17.51 -3.32 -1.51
CA THR A 114 16.27 -2.89 -0.86
C THR A 114 15.88 -1.46 -1.22
N VAL A 115 16.85 -0.56 -1.37
CA VAL A 115 16.61 0.80 -1.86
C VAL A 115 16.04 0.76 -3.29
N LEU A 116 16.63 -0.04 -4.19
CA LEU A 116 16.12 -0.22 -5.56
C LEU A 116 14.72 -0.87 -5.54
N LEU A 117 14.47 -1.80 -4.63
CA LEU A 117 13.13 -2.37 -4.44
C LEU A 117 12.14 -1.28 -4.01
N GLY A 118 12.52 -0.37 -3.12
CA GLY A 118 11.69 0.79 -2.74
C GLY A 118 11.32 1.66 -3.93
N VAL A 119 12.27 1.91 -4.85
CA VAL A 119 12.02 2.63 -6.12
C VAL A 119 11.03 1.85 -6.99
N ASN A 120 11.26 0.57 -7.24
CA ASN A 120 10.36 -0.29 -8.01
C ASN A 120 8.94 -0.28 -7.42
N GLN A 121 8.81 -0.49 -6.11
CA GLN A 121 7.53 -0.54 -5.41
C GLN A 121 6.77 0.80 -5.51
N GLY A 122 7.46 1.91 -5.33
CA GLY A 122 6.87 3.25 -5.46
C GLY A 122 6.35 3.52 -6.86
N LEU A 123 7.12 3.19 -7.89
CA LEU A 123 6.72 3.37 -9.29
C LEU A 123 5.61 2.38 -9.70
N CYS A 124 5.84 1.07 -9.53
CA CYS A 124 4.97 0.05 -10.10
C CYS A 124 3.64 -0.07 -9.37
N TRP A 125 3.63 -0.11 -8.02
CA TRP A 125 2.38 -0.23 -7.27
C TRP A 125 1.46 0.98 -7.48
N SER A 126 2.03 2.20 -7.50
CA SER A 126 1.25 3.41 -7.78
C SER A 126 0.65 3.38 -9.18
N MET A 127 1.40 2.92 -10.18
CA MET A 127 0.90 2.88 -11.55
C MET A 127 -0.21 1.85 -11.76
N THR A 128 -0.12 0.69 -11.13
CA THR A 128 -1.19 -0.31 -11.22
C THR A 128 -2.49 0.17 -10.56
N GLN A 129 -2.42 0.97 -9.50
CA GLN A 129 -3.59 1.60 -8.89
C GLN A 129 -4.16 2.69 -9.80
N THR A 130 -3.34 3.65 -10.21
CA THR A 130 -3.78 4.80 -11.01
C THR A 130 -4.36 4.33 -12.35
N ALA A 131 -3.71 3.38 -13.01
CA ALA A 131 -4.19 2.85 -14.29
C ALA A 131 -5.57 2.18 -14.18
N LYS A 132 -5.85 1.46 -13.09
CA LYS A 132 -7.18 0.86 -12.87
C LYS A 132 -8.23 1.92 -12.53
N LEU A 133 -7.88 2.95 -11.77
CA LEU A 133 -8.79 4.07 -11.48
C LEU A 133 -9.15 4.87 -12.73
N ASP A 134 -8.23 5.00 -13.69
CA ASP A 134 -8.48 5.71 -14.94
C ASP A 134 -9.55 5.03 -15.81
N ILE A 135 -9.64 3.69 -15.79
CA ILE A 135 -10.53 2.91 -16.67
C ILE A 135 -11.81 2.44 -16.00
N THR A 136 -11.99 2.68 -14.68
CA THR A 136 -13.15 2.21 -13.92
C THR A 136 -14.10 3.36 -13.57
N ARG A 137 -15.38 3.01 -13.37
CA ARG A 137 -16.40 3.98 -12.96
C ARG A 137 -16.20 4.39 -11.49
N PRO A 138 -16.66 5.60 -11.11
CA PRO A 138 -16.60 6.06 -9.72
C PRO A 138 -17.23 5.10 -8.70
N ASP A 139 -18.32 4.44 -9.07
CA ASP A 139 -19.04 3.48 -8.23
C ASP A 139 -18.39 2.09 -8.14
N GLU A 140 -17.29 1.86 -8.85
CA GLU A 140 -16.50 0.62 -8.81
C GLU A 140 -15.11 0.84 -8.17
N ARG A 141 -14.78 2.05 -7.71
CA ARG A 141 -13.44 2.38 -7.19
C ARG A 141 -13.04 1.60 -5.94
N GLY A 142 -13.99 1.35 -5.05
CA GLY A 142 -13.76 0.54 -3.87
C GLY A 142 -13.40 -0.92 -4.23
N LEU A 143 -14.20 -1.55 -5.09
CA LEU A 143 -13.90 -2.88 -5.62
C LEU A 143 -12.56 -2.89 -6.38
N THR A 144 -12.31 -1.88 -7.21
CA THR A 144 -11.07 -1.72 -7.97
C THR A 144 -9.84 -1.71 -7.05
N MET A 145 -9.91 -0.94 -5.97
CA MET A 145 -8.82 -0.86 -5.00
C MET A 145 -8.71 -2.13 -4.16
N GLY A 146 -9.84 -2.73 -3.76
CA GLY A 146 -9.86 -4.02 -3.07
C GLY A 146 -9.17 -5.13 -3.88
N LEU A 147 -9.52 -5.25 -5.17
CA LEU A 147 -8.90 -6.22 -6.08
C LEU A 147 -7.40 -5.93 -6.30
N ASN A 148 -7.01 -4.64 -6.39
CA ASN A 148 -5.61 -4.26 -6.51
C ASN A 148 -4.79 -4.74 -5.31
N GLU A 149 -5.23 -4.40 -4.11
CA GLU A 149 -4.50 -4.73 -2.89
C GLU A 149 -4.52 -6.25 -2.63
N PHE A 150 -5.67 -6.90 -2.79
CA PHE A 150 -5.76 -8.35 -2.69
C PHE A 150 -4.77 -9.05 -3.62
N SER A 151 -4.75 -8.70 -4.90
CA SER A 151 -3.83 -9.29 -5.88
C SER A 151 -2.37 -9.08 -5.51
N GLY A 152 -2.01 -7.86 -5.07
CA GLY A 152 -0.65 -7.55 -4.61
C GLY A 152 -0.23 -8.39 -3.39
N TYR A 153 -1.09 -8.51 -2.38
CA TYR A 153 -0.78 -9.29 -1.17
C TYR A 153 -0.84 -10.80 -1.37
N VAL A 154 -1.68 -11.30 -2.27
CA VAL A 154 -1.59 -12.69 -2.75
C VAL A 154 -0.22 -12.94 -3.39
N GLY A 155 0.27 -12.00 -4.20
CA GLY A 155 1.63 -12.05 -4.74
C GLY A 155 2.70 -12.12 -3.65
N VAL A 156 2.62 -11.28 -2.62
CA VAL A 156 3.55 -11.30 -1.47
C VAL A 156 3.55 -12.66 -0.78
N ALA A 157 2.37 -13.22 -0.52
CA ALA A 157 2.23 -14.51 0.17
C ALA A 157 2.77 -15.67 -0.68
N LEU A 158 2.39 -15.73 -1.95
CA LEU A 158 2.86 -16.78 -2.88
C LEU A 158 4.37 -16.70 -3.09
N ALA A 159 4.95 -15.49 -3.19
CA ALA A 159 6.39 -15.33 -3.31
C ALA A 159 7.15 -15.94 -2.12
N GLY A 160 6.61 -15.78 -0.91
CA GLY A 160 7.20 -16.40 0.28
C GLY A 160 7.33 -17.92 0.15
N VAL A 161 6.28 -18.57 -0.32
CA VAL A 161 6.29 -20.04 -0.55
C VAL A 161 7.20 -20.43 -1.70
N LEU A 162 7.05 -19.77 -2.85
CA LEU A 162 7.81 -20.11 -4.06
C LEU A 162 9.32 -19.89 -3.88
N THR A 163 9.72 -18.83 -3.19
CA THR A 163 11.14 -18.57 -2.91
C THR A 163 11.72 -19.54 -1.88
N ALA A 164 10.92 -20.02 -0.92
CA ALA A 164 11.37 -21.07 0.00
C ALA A 164 11.69 -22.37 -0.75
N TYR A 165 10.79 -22.83 -1.64
CA TYR A 165 11.06 -23.98 -2.51
C TYR A 165 12.25 -23.77 -3.45
N ALA A 166 12.38 -22.59 -4.05
CA ALA A 166 13.52 -22.27 -4.91
C ALA A 166 14.84 -22.27 -4.12
N ALA A 167 14.83 -21.76 -2.88
CA ALA A 167 15.99 -21.76 -2.00
C ALA A 167 16.38 -23.18 -1.55
N GLU A 168 15.42 -24.05 -1.30
CA GLU A 168 15.66 -25.47 -0.96
C GLU A 168 16.26 -26.23 -2.14
N ALA A 169 15.75 -26.01 -3.35
CA ALA A 169 16.18 -26.73 -4.55
C ALA A 169 17.53 -26.25 -5.12
N LEU A 170 17.81 -24.95 -5.07
CA LEU A 170 18.93 -24.30 -5.76
C LEU A 170 19.94 -23.63 -4.80
N GLY A 171 19.64 -23.60 -3.50
CA GLY A 171 20.32 -22.75 -2.55
C GLY A 171 19.71 -21.32 -2.54
N ALA A 172 19.82 -20.65 -1.38
CA ALA A 172 19.11 -19.41 -1.13
C ALA A 172 19.43 -18.30 -2.17
N ARG A 173 20.69 -18.07 -2.48
CA ARG A 173 21.11 -17.00 -3.40
C ARG A 173 20.69 -17.27 -4.85
N LEU A 174 20.95 -18.48 -5.35
CA LEU A 174 20.60 -18.85 -6.73
C LEU A 174 19.08 -18.95 -6.90
N GLY A 175 18.38 -19.49 -5.90
CA GLY A 175 16.91 -19.53 -5.89
C GLY A 175 16.28 -18.13 -5.99
N LEU A 176 16.79 -17.16 -5.24
CA LEU A 176 16.35 -15.76 -5.31
C LEU A 176 16.71 -15.11 -6.66
N LEU A 177 17.89 -15.41 -7.22
CA LEU A 177 18.28 -14.92 -8.55
C LEU A 177 17.30 -15.42 -9.62
N VAL A 178 17.08 -16.73 -9.69
CA VAL A 178 16.21 -17.36 -10.71
C VAL A 178 14.77 -16.86 -10.57
N PHE A 179 14.22 -16.91 -9.36
CA PHE A 179 12.86 -16.44 -9.11
C PHE A 179 12.71 -14.94 -9.42
N GLY A 180 13.60 -14.11 -8.89
CA GLY A 180 13.53 -12.66 -9.07
C GLY A 180 13.70 -12.24 -10.53
N MET A 181 14.65 -12.85 -11.27
CA MET A 181 14.81 -12.58 -12.70
C MET A 181 13.60 -13.03 -13.51
N ALA A 182 13.03 -14.21 -13.21
CA ALA A 182 11.81 -14.66 -13.88
C ALA A 182 10.64 -13.68 -13.67
N VAL A 183 10.43 -13.19 -12.44
CA VAL A 183 9.39 -12.21 -12.12
C VAL A 183 9.61 -10.89 -12.88
N VAL A 184 10.83 -10.35 -12.83
CA VAL A 184 11.12 -9.03 -13.44
C VAL A 184 11.04 -9.09 -14.96
N VAL A 185 11.60 -10.13 -15.58
CA VAL A 185 11.57 -10.30 -17.05
C VAL A 185 10.13 -10.53 -17.52
N LEU A 186 9.36 -11.39 -16.84
CA LEU A 186 7.95 -11.60 -17.16
C LEU A 186 7.17 -10.28 -17.06
N ALA A 187 7.36 -9.53 -15.99
CA ALA A 187 6.67 -8.26 -15.78
C ALA A 187 7.01 -7.22 -16.86
N LEU A 188 8.28 -7.13 -17.27
CA LEU A 188 8.71 -6.28 -18.38
C LEU A 188 8.05 -6.67 -19.70
N VAL A 189 8.09 -7.97 -20.05
CA VAL A 189 7.46 -8.48 -21.28
C VAL A 189 5.96 -8.16 -21.27
N LEU A 190 5.26 -8.45 -20.18
CA LEU A 190 3.83 -8.16 -20.08
C LEU A 190 3.53 -6.66 -20.12
N THR A 191 4.40 -5.81 -19.55
CA THR A 191 4.25 -4.36 -19.60
C THR A 191 4.34 -3.85 -21.04
N VAL A 192 5.25 -4.38 -21.84
CA VAL A 192 5.46 -3.95 -23.23
C VAL A 192 4.39 -4.51 -24.17
N VAL A 193 4.00 -5.79 -23.98
CA VAL A 193 3.12 -6.50 -24.93
C VAL A 193 1.65 -6.27 -24.62
N TRP A 194 1.24 -6.26 -23.34
CA TRP A 194 -0.18 -6.31 -22.95
C TRP A 194 -0.70 -5.05 -22.28
N VAL A 195 0.14 -4.35 -21.51
CA VAL A 195 -0.31 -3.17 -20.78
C VAL A 195 -0.46 -2.00 -21.73
N LYS A 196 -1.64 -1.38 -21.77
CA LYS A 196 -1.91 -0.13 -22.50
C LYS A 196 -1.77 1.06 -21.56
N ASP A 197 -1.35 2.19 -22.09
CA ASP A 197 -1.36 3.44 -21.34
C ASP A 197 -2.80 3.93 -21.11
N THR A 198 -3.13 4.23 -19.85
CA THR A 198 -4.48 4.67 -19.46
C THR A 198 -4.61 6.19 -19.32
N LEU A 199 -3.53 6.95 -19.53
CA LEU A 199 -3.58 8.42 -19.54
C LEU A 199 -4.66 8.99 -20.52
N PRO A 200 -4.90 8.40 -21.71
CA PRO A 200 -5.99 8.84 -22.60
C PRO A 200 -7.37 8.77 -21.93
N TRP A 201 -7.68 7.73 -21.12
CA TRP A 201 -8.95 7.63 -20.37
C TRP A 201 -9.10 8.77 -19.37
N ALA A 202 -8.06 9.06 -18.58
CA ALA A 202 -8.10 10.18 -17.63
C ALA A 202 -8.32 11.52 -18.34
N LYS A 203 -7.72 11.73 -19.51
CA LYS A 203 -7.94 12.93 -20.34
C LYS A 203 -9.35 12.98 -20.90
N ALA A 204 -9.89 11.86 -21.37
CA ALA A 204 -11.26 11.77 -21.87
C ALA A 204 -12.29 12.03 -20.75
N GLU A 205 -12.07 11.49 -19.54
CA GLU A 205 -12.90 11.77 -18.35
C GLU A 205 -12.89 13.28 -18.02
N SER A 206 -11.69 13.91 -18.02
CA SER A 206 -11.58 15.36 -17.79
C SER A 206 -12.29 16.19 -18.85
N ALA A 207 -12.21 15.82 -20.13
CA ALA A 207 -12.88 16.49 -21.23
C ALA A 207 -14.42 16.33 -21.14
N ALA A 208 -14.88 15.12 -20.80
CA ALA A 208 -16.31 14.85 -20.62
C ALA A 208 -16.91 15.65 -19.45
N HIS A 209 -16.20 15.79 -18.35
CA HIS A 209 -16.65 16.60 -17.20
C HIS A 209 -16.81 18.09 -17.53
N ARG A 210 -16.09 18.60 -18.54
CA ARG A 210 -16.23 20.00 -18.99
C ARG A 210 -17.47 20.21 -19.86
N THR A 211 -17.82 19.24 -20.69
CA THR A 211 -18.90 19.38 -21.68
C THR A 211 -20.25 18.87 -21.16
N GLN A 212 -20.22 17.82 -20.37
CA GLN A 212 -21.39 17.20 -19.77
C GLN A 212 -21.04 16.80 -18.32
N PRO A 213 -21.31 17.66 -17.32
CA PRO A 213 -21.07 17.30 -15.95
C PRO A 213 -21.84 16.02 -15.61
N PRO A 214 -21.23 15.07 -14.89
CA PRO A 214 -21.89 13.84 -14.51
C PRO A 214 -23.15 14.13 -13.68
N MET A 215 -24.14 13.24 -13.74
CA MET A 215 -25.41 13.35 -12.99
C MET A 215 -25.17 13.56 -11.48
N TYR A 216 -24.07 13.05 -10.95
CA TYR A 216 -23.59 13.28 -9.59
C TYR A 216 -22.22 13.93 -9.66
N LEU A 217 -22.15 15.25 -9.48
CA LEU A 217 -20.88 15.98 -9.44
C LEU A 217 -20.12 15.64 -8.16
N PRO A 218 -18.86 15.14 -8.24
CA PRO A 218 -18.02 15.01 -7.07
C PRO A 218 -17.74 16.39 -6.44
N ARG A 219 -17.61 16.43 -5.12
CA ARG A 219 -17.23 17.65 -4.38
C ARG A 219 -15.72 17.90 -4.49
N TYR A 220 -15.27 18.31 -5.67
CA TYR A 220 -13.88 18.68 -5.87
C TYR A 220 -13.44 19.89 -5.03
N PRO A 221 -12.14 20.01 -4.69
CA PRO A 221 -11.61 21.21 -4.04
C PRO A 221 -11.90 22.47 -4.86
N GLN A 222 -12.40 23.50 -4.19
CA GLN A 222 -12.79 24.76 -4.85
C GLN A 222 -11.58 25.70 -5.03
N GLY A 223 -11.62 26.55 -6.06
CA GLY A 223 -10.58 27.56 -6.29
C GLY A 223 -9.23 26.99 -6.73
N VAL A 224 -9.23 25.77 -7.27
CA VAL A 224 -8.02 25.09 -7.77
C VAL A 224 -7.99 25.16 -9.29
N ALA A 225 -6.81 25.46 -9.86
CA ALA A 225 -6.62 25.43 -11.31
C ALA A 225 -6.85 24.03 -11.89
N GLU A 226 -7.22 23.93 -13.15
CA GLU A 226 -7.39 22.64 -13.83
C GLU A 226 -6.10 21.80 -13.81
N HIS A 227 -4.95 22.44 -13.95
CA HIS A 227 -3.61 21.83 -13.85
C HIS A 227 -2.80 22.50 -12.74
N PRO A 228 -3.05 22.14 -11.46
CA PRO A 228 -2.35 22.76 -10.35
C PRO A 228 -0.86 22.40 -10.35
N SER A 229 -0.06 23.27 -9.77
CA SER A 229 1.34 22.97 -9.53
C SER A 229 1.51 21.83 -8.54
N THR A 230 2.64 21.15 -8.58
CA THR A 230 2.95 20.07 -7.62
C THR A 230 2.90 20.57 -6.16
N ALA A 231 3.37 21.78 -5.90
CA ALA A 231 3.30 22.39 -4.56
C ALA A 231 1.85 22.65 -4.12
N GLU A 232 0.99 23.05 -5.04
CA GLU A 232 -0.43 23.25 -4.75
C GLU A 232 -1.15 21.94 -4.43
N VAL A 233 -0.92 20.87 -5.21
CA VAL A 233 -1.47 19.54 -4.91
C VAL A 233 -0.94 19.03 -3.57
N MET A 234 0.36 19.21 -3.28
CA MET A 234 0.94 18.86 -1.97
C MET A 234 0.26 19.63 -0.83
N ALA A 235 0.03 20.93 -1.00
CA ALA A 235 -0.66 21.74 0.01
C ALA A 235 -2.11 21.30 0.22
N LEU A 236 -2.86 21.01 -0.87
CA LEU A 236 -4.21 20.47 -0.80
C LEU A 236 -4.26 19.15 -0.04
N MET A 237 -3.39 18.21 -0.39
CA MET A 237 -3.34 16.88 0.22
C MET A 237 -2.89 16.89 1.69
N SER A 238 -2.19 17.93 2.14
CA SER A 238 -1.52 17.95 3.45
C SER A 238 -2.21 18.83 4.50
N TRP A 239 -2.75 20.02 4.11
CA TRP A 239 -3.32 20.98 5.08
C TRP A 239 -4.37 21.94 4.52
N ARG A 240 -4.42 22.21 3.20
CA ARG A 240 -5.32 23.23 2.63
C ARG A 240 -6.76 22.75 2.48
N ASP A 241 -6.97 21.51 2.05
CA ASP A 241 -8.28 20.86 2.04
C ASP A 241 -8.35 19.85 3.20
N ARG A 242 -9.27 20.11 4.16
CA ARG A 242 -9.39 19.30 5.38
C ARG A 242 -9.69 17.84 5.10
N ARG A 243 -10.48 17.53 4.06
CA ARG A 243 -10.87 16.16 3.67
C ARG A 243 -9.67 15.39 3.15
N LEU A 244 -8.92 15.99 2.21
CA LEU A 244 -7.71 15.39 1.65
C LEU A 244 -6.60 15.24 2.71
N ALA A 245 -6.46 16.25 3.59
CA ALA A 245 -5.54 16.18 4.72
C ALA A 245 -5.91 15.06 5.71
N ALA A 246 -7.21 14.91 6.02
CA ALA A 246 -7.70 13.83 6.88
C ALA A 246 -7.42 12.44 6.27
N LEU A 247 -7.63 12.26 4.97
CA LEU A 247 -7.33 11.01 4.26
C LEU A 247 -5.83 10.73 4.22
N SER A 248 -5.00 11.76 3.98
CA SER A 248 -3.55 11.61 3.91
C SER A 248 -2.93 11.25 5.26
N GLN A 249 -3.35 11.91 6.36
CA GLN A 249 -2.88 11.55 7.70
C GLN A 249 -3.37 10.17 8.15
N ALA A 250 -4.60 9.78 7.75
CA ALA A 250 -5.10 8.45 8.03
C ALA A 250 -4.25 7.38 7.33
N GLY A 251 -3.90 7.59 6.07
CA GLY A 251 -2.98 6.74 5.35
C GLY A 251 -1.58 6.67 5.99
N LEU A 252 -1.09 7.78 6.54
CA LEU A 252 0.19 7.79 7.27
C LEU A 252 0.11 6.95 8.54
N VAL A 253 -0.94 7.15 9.34
CA VAL A 253 -1.09 6.49 10.66
C VAL A 253 -1.39 4.99 10.51
N GLU A 254 -2.13 4.56 9.46
CA GLU A 254 -2.36 3.13 9.23
C GLU A 254 -1.05 2.34 9.08
N LYS A 255 0.03 2.96 8.57
CA LYS A 255 1.34 2.31 8.40
C LYS A 255 2.11 2.11 9.71
N PHE A 256 1.71 2.74 10.79
CA PHE A 256 2.25 2.45 12.11
C PHE A 256 1.91 1.00 12.53
N VAL A 257 0.72 0.52 12.13
CA VAL A 257 0.32 -0.87 12.37
C VAL A 257 1.22 -1.85 11.63
N ASP A 258 1.51 -1.59 10.35
CA ASP A 258 2.42 -2.44 9.58
C ASP A 258 3.82 -2.48 10.22
N ALA A 259 4.35 -1.33 10.64
CA ALA A 259 5.64 -1.26 11.32
C ALA A 259 5.62 -2.04 12.65
N LEU A 260 4.53 -1.94 13.42
CA LEU A 260 4.33 -2.70 14.66
C LEU A 260 4.32 -4.21 14.39
N VAL A 261 3.49 -4.66 13.45
CA VAL A 261 3.31 -6.09 13.14
C VAL A 261 4.59 -6.72 12.56
N TRP A 262 5.40 -5.96 11.86
CA TRP A 262 6.62 -6.49 11.27
C TRP A 262 7.81 -6.56 12.24
N VAL A 263 7.84 -5.69 13.26
CA VAL A 263 9.02 -5.59 14.14
C VAL A 263 8.66 -5.94 15.58
N ILE A 264 7.77 -5.17 16.20
CA ILE A 264 7.54 -5.26 17.66
C ILE A 264 6.65 -6.45 18.03
N PHE A 265 5.61 -6.74 17.25
CA PHE A 265 4.66 -7.79 17.61
C PHE A 265 5.31 -9.18 17.66
N PRO A 266 6.13 -9.62 16.68
CA PRO A 266 6.88 -10.86 16.79
C PRO A 266 7.82 -10.88 18.01
N MET A 267 8.54 -9.79 18.29
CA MET A 267 9.44 -9.69 19.43
C MET A 267 8.68 -9.79 20.77
N PHE A 268 7.52 -9.13 20.86
CA PHE A 268 6.64 -9.21 22.03
C PHE A 268 6.18 -10.65 22.27
N LEU A 269 5.70 -11.35 21.24
CA LEU A 269 5.25 -12.75 21.36
C LEU A 269 6.37 -13.67 21.82
N VAL A 270 7.59 -13.52 21.28
CA VAL A 270 8.77 -14.28 21.75
C VAL A 270 9.09 -13.98 23.21
N ALA A 271 9.02 -12.72 23.63
CA ALA A 271 9.23 -12.33 25.04
C ALA A 271 8.16 -12.91 25.98
N GLN A 272 6.94 -13.18 25.47
CA GLN A 272 5.88 -13.87 26.21
C GLN A 272 6.02 -15.41 26.18
N GLY A 273 7.11 -15.96 25.65
CA GLY A 273 7.38 -17.39 25.59
C GLY A 273 6.65 -18.15 24.50
N VAL A 274 6.06 -17.44 23.51
CA VAL A 274 5.38 -18.07 22.38
C VAL A 274 6.40 -18.71 21.44
N SER A 275 6.13 -19.93 21.00
CA SER A 275 6.99 -20.64 20.05
C SER A 275 7.00 -19.96 18.67
N LEU A 276 8.07 -20.12 17.88
CA LEU A 276 8.17 -19.55 16.53
C LEU A 276 7.02 -19.98 15.61
N THR A 277 6.58 -21.24 15.75
CA THR A 277 5.46 -21.78 14.95
C THR A 277 4.15 -21.10 15.33
N GLU A 278 3.85 -20.99 16.61
CA GLU A 278 2.66 -20.30 17.14
C GLU A 278 2.66 -18.81 16.76
N MET A 279 3.81 -18.13 16.91
CA MET A 279 3.99 -16.74 16.49
C MET A 279 3.66 -16.57 14.98
N GLY A 280 4.15 -17.50 14.15
CA GLY A 280 3.85 -17.51 12.73
C GLY A 280 2.34 -17.59 12.43
N TRP A 281 1.61 -18.44 13.18
CA TRP A 281 0.16 -18.54 13.05
C TRP A 281 -0.56 -17.27 13.51
N ILE A 282 -0.19 -16.71 14.66
CA ILE A 282 -0.79 -15.48 15.22
C ILE A 282 -0.62 -14.31 14.22
N VAL A 283 0.60 -14.07 13.76
CA VAL A 283 0.87 -13.02 12.77
C VAL A 283 0.24 -13.34 11.42
N GLY A 284 0.17 -14.62 11.06
CA GLY A 284 -0.51 -15.09 9.86
C GLY A 284 -1.99 -14.77 9.82
N VAL A 285 -2.69 -14.85 10.96
CA VAL A 285 -4.12 -14.47 11.07
C VAL A 285 -4.32 -13.01 10.67
N TYR A 286 -3.46 -12.09 11.13
CA TYR A 286 -3.51 -10.68 10.71
C TYR A 286 -3.46 -10.55 9.18
N GLY A 287 -2.45 -11.16 8.56
CA GLY A 287 -2.25 -11.07 7.11
C GLY A 287 -3.38 -11.70 6.29
N PHE A 288 -3.88 -12.84 6.75
CA PHE A 288 -4.98 -13.55 6.10
C PHE A 288 -6.30 -12.79 6.16
N ILE A 289 -6.67 -12.29 7.35
CA ILE A 289 -7.90 -11.50 7.53
C ILE A 289 -7.78 -10.17 6.76
N TRP A 290 -6.66 -9.46 6.91
CA TRP A 290 -6.42 -8.23 6.18
C TRP A 290 -6.48 -8.42 4.66
N GLY A 291 -5.71 -9.35 4.11
CA GLY A 291 -5.66 -9.60 2.67
C GLY A 291 -6.99 -10.09 2.10
N GLY A 292 -7.58 -11.11 2.73
CA GLY A 292 -8.82 -11.73 2.25
C GLY A 292 -10.04 -10.82 2.35
N SER A 293 -10.15 -10.04 3.43
CA SER A 293 -11.32 -9.16 3.63
C SER A 293 -11.37 -7.98 2.67
N GLN A 294 -10.26 -7.58 2.03
CA GLN A 294 -10.24 -6.43 1.11
C GLN A 294 -11.15 -6.60 -0.12
N LEU A 295 -11.40 -7.85 -0.54
CA LEU A 295 -12.35 -8.13 -1.62
C LEU A 295 -13.78 -7.69 -1.26
N PHE A 296 -14.15 -7.89 0.00
CA PHE A 296 -15.50 -7.57 0.50
C PHE A 296 -15.60 -6.12 0.95
N THR A 297 -14.61 -5.62 1.67
CA THR A 297 -14.63 -4.26 2.25
C THR A 297 -14.54 -3.18 1.17
N GLY A 298 -13.78 -3.42 0.10
CA GLY A 298 -13.74 -2.53 -1.06
C GLY A 298 -15.12 -2.42 -1.73
N ARG A 299 -15.74 -3.57 -2.03
CA ARG A 299 -17.09 -3.60 -2.62
C ARG A 299 -18.14 -3.05 -1.65
N LEU A 300 -18.04 -3.34 -0.36
CA LEU A 300 -18.95 -2.81 0.65
C LEU A 300 -18.98 -1.28 0.59
N SER A 301 -17.81 -0.64 0.50
CA SER A 301 -17.73 0.81 0.46
C SER A 301 -18.30 1.46 -0.81
N ASP A 302 -18.44 0.71 -1.91
CA ASP A 302 -19.17 1.17 -3.10
C ASP A 302 -20.69 1.24 -2.89
N HIS A 303 -21.21 0.60 -1.82
CA HIS A 303 -22.63 0.59 -1.47
C HIS A 303 -22.95 1.47 -0.26
N VAL A 304 -22.12 1.40 0.80
CA VAL A 304 -22.37 2.11 2.06
C VAL A 304 -21.65 3.46 2.16
N GLY A 305 -20.78 3.77 1.19
CA GLY A 305 -19.94 4.97 1.19
C GLY A 305 -18.55 4.73 1.77
N ARG A 306 -17.71 5.78 1.72
CA ARG A 306 -16.30 5.73 2.15
C ARG A 306 -16.11 6.18 3.60
N PHE A 307 -16.96 7.08 4.08
CA PHE A 307 -16.75 7.75 5.36
C PHE A 307 -16.71 6.78 6.54
N TRP A 308 -17.78 6.00 6.74
CA TRP A 308 -17.87 5.09 7.88
C TRP A 308 -16.86 3.93 7.83
N PRO A 309 -16.62 3.27 6.69
CA PRO A 309 -15.55 2.28 6.62
C PRO A 309 -14.18 2.81 7.01
N ASN A 310 -13.83 4.05 6.64
CA ASN A 310 -12.57 4.67 7.01
C ASN A 310 -12.51 4.99 8.52
N VAL A 311 -13.54 5.61 9.10
CA VAL A 311 -13.57 5.95 10.53
C VAL A 311 -13.57 4.69 11.40
N LEU A 312 -14.48 3.75 11.11
CA LEU A 312 -14.58 2.49 11.86
C LEU A 312 -13.34 1.62 11.69
N GLY A 313 -12.76 1.60 10.48
CA GLY A 313 -11.52 0.90 10.21
C GLY A 313 -10.39 1.35 11.12
N MET A 314 -10.21 2.67 11.33
CA MET A 314 -9.24 3.22 12.28
C MET A 314 -9.50 2.75 13.71
N TRP A 315 -10.74 2.86 14.19
CA TRP A 315 -11.08 2.52 15.57
C TRP A 315 -11.02 1.01 15.83
N ILE A 316 -11.52 0.18 14.91
CA ILE A 316 -11.44 -1.29 15.02
C ILE A 316 -9.96 -1.73 15.01
N CYS A 317 -9.14 -1.17 14.13
CA CYS A 317 -7.72 -1.47 14.09
C CYS A 317 -7.02 -1.05 15.38
N GLY A 318 -7.28 0.17 15.88
CA GLY A 318 -6.76 0.65 17.15
C GLY A 318 -7.17 -0.22 18.34
N ALA A 319 -8.43 -0.67 18.36
CA ALA A 319 -8.92 -1.61 19.38
C ALA A 319 -8.19 -2.97 19.31
N GLY A 320 -8.02 -3.53 18.10
CA GLY A 320 -7.28 -4.78 17.91
C GLY A 320 -5.83 -4.69 18.40
N VAL A 321 -5.14 -3.57 18.12
CA VAL A 321 -3.78 -3.32 18.61
C VAL A 321 -3.75 -3.21 20.14
N ALA A 322 -4.68 -2.47 20.75
CA ALA A 322 -4.77 -2.34 22.21
C ALA A 322 -5.05 -3.69 22.88
N MET A 323 -5.92 -4.50 22.28
CA MET A 323 -6.26 -5.84 22.81
C MET A 323 -5.02 -6.72 22.99
N VAL A 324 -3.98 -6.60 22.15
CA VAL A 324 -2.77 -7.44 22.28
C VAL A 324 -2.17 -7.35 23.68
N VAL A 325 -2.11 -6.16 24.25
CA VAL A 325 -1.51 -5.90 25.59
C VAL A 325 -2.52 -5.95 26.74
N MET A 326 -3.82 -6.10 26.45
CA MET A 326 -4.87 -6.17 27.47
C MET A 326 -5.20 -7.61 27.91
N GLY A 327 -4.59 -8.61 27.29
CA GLY A 327 -4.79 -10.02 27.63
C GLY A 327 -3.60 -10.86 27.20
N ALA A 328 -3.68 -12.17 27.42
CA ALA A 328 -2.60 -13.10 27.16
C ALA A 328 -3.10 -14.42 26.56
N GLY A 329 -2.18 -15.13 25.90
CA GLY A 329 -2.40 -16.44 25.32
C GLY A 329 -2.66 -16.41 23.81
N ALA A 330 -2.31 -17.51 23.13
CA ALA A 330 -2.30 -17.62 21.68
C ALA A 330 -3.67 -17.30 21.03
N LEU A 331 -4.76 -17.78 21.64
CA LEU A 331 -6.10 -17.49 21.14
C LEU A 331 -6.42 -15.98 21.22
N TRP A 332 -6.12 -15.34 22.36
CA TRP A 332 -6.36 -13.92 22.57
C TRP A 332 -5.57 -13.08 21.55
N TRP A 333 -4.28 -13.36 21.39
CA TRP A 333 -3.44 -12.66 20.43
C TRP A 333 -3.85 -12.92 18.97
N SER A 334 -4.32 -14.13 18.63
CA SER A 334 -4.88 -14.42 17.31
C SER A 334 -6.17 -13.64 17.03
N VAL A 335 -7.07 -13.54 18.00
CA VAL A 335 -8.28 -12.71 17.89
C VAL A 335 -7.90 -11.23 17.74
N SER A 336 -6.98 -10.73 18.55
CA SER A 336 -6.47 -9.35 18.46
C SER A 336 -5.86 -9.05 17.09
N ALA A 337 -5.05 -9.97 16.57
CA ALA A 337 -4.47 -9.90 15.22
C ALA A 337 -5.55 -9.89 14.12
N GLY A 338 -6.59 -10.73 14.26
CA GLY A 338 -7.73 -10.76 13.34
C GLY A 338 -8.53 -9.46 13.33
N VAL A 339 -8.84 -8.90 14.52
CA VAL A 339 -9.53 -7.59 14.66
C VAL A 339 -8.69 -6.48 14.03
N THR A 340 -7.38 -6.44 14.29
CA THR A 340 -6.45 -5.50 13.67
C THR A 340 -6.45 -5.63 12.15
N GLY A 341 -6.36 -6.86 11.64
CA GLY A 341 -6.37 -7.14 10.20
C GLY A 341 -7.68 -6.74 9.52
N PHE A 342 -8.83 -6.95 10.17
CA PHE A 342 -10.12 -6.53 9.65
C PHE A 342 -10.24 -4.99 9.58
N GLY A 343 -9.80 -4.28 10.63
CA GLY A 343 -9.70 -2.83 10.62
C GLY A 343 -8.86 -2.31 9.45
N MET A 344 -7.69 -2.91 9.23
CA MET A 344 -6.83 -2.58 8.09
C MET A 344 -7.49 -2.87 6.73
N ALA A 345 -8.28 -3.93 6.62
CA ALA A 345 -9.02 -4.24 5.40
C ALA A 345 -10.09 -3.21 5.06
N LEU A 346 -10.69 -2.57 6.06
CA LEU A 346 -11.62 -1.46 5.86
C LEU A 346 -10.91 -0.19 5.36
N LEU A 347 -9.66 0.03 5.74
CA LEU A 347 -8.91 1.26 5.43
C LEU A 347 -8.27 1.23 4.03
N TYR A 348 -7.54 0.18 3.73
CA TYR A 348 -6.61 0.15 2.59
C TYR A 348 -7.23 0.48 1.24
N PRO A 349 -8.31 -0.19 0.79
CA PRO A 349 -8.95 0.15 -0.46
C PRO A 349 -9.73 1.47 -0.38
N ASN A 350 -10.34 1.75 0.76
CA ASN A 350 -11.32 2.81 0.88
C ASN A 350 -10.70 4.21 0.99
N LEU A 351 -9.56 4.36 1.69
CA LEU A 351 -8.82 5.63 1.73
C LEU A 351 -8.35 6.05 0.33
N SER A 352 -7.80 5.11 -0.44
CA SER A 352 -7.37 5.39 -1.83
C SER A 352 -8.55 5.71 -2.75
N ALA A 353 -9.68 4.99 -2.60
CA ALA A 353 -10.90 5.27 -3.34
C ALA A 353 -11.48 6.65 -2.98
N ALA A 354 -11.50 7.00 -1.69
CA ALA A 354 -11.96 8.30 -1.21
C ALA A 354 -11.13 9.47 -1.80
N VAL A 355 -9.80 9.33 -1.84
CA VAL A 355 -8.93 10.32 -2.50
C VAL A 355 -9.27 10.43 -3.98
N ALA A 356 -9.46 9.31 -4.68
CA ALA A 356 -9.80 9.31 -6.09
C ALA A 356 -11.17 9.92 -6.39
N ASP A 357 -12.13 9.79 -5.45
CA ASP A 357 -13.49 10.31 -5.60
C ASP A 357 -13.54 11.85 -5.59
N ILE A 358 -12.71 12.50 -4.77
CA ILE A 358 -12.70 13.96 -4.59
C ILE A 358 -11.53 14.65 -5.30
N THR A 359 -10.79 13.95 -6.15
CA THR A 359 -9.72 14.54 -6.95
C THR A 359 -10.05 14.49 -8.45
N PRO A 360 -9.99 15.65 -9.16
CA PRO A 360 -10.24 15.70 -10.59
C PRO A 360 -9.34 14.76 -11.39
N PRO A 361 -9.85 14.16 -12.49
CA PRO A 361 -9.06 13.25 -13.33
C PRO A 361 -7.76 13.86 -13.85
N ALA A 362 -7.74 15.19 -14.10
CA ALA A 362 -6.58 15.91 -14.64
C ALA A 362 -5.32 15.80 -13.75
N TRP A 363 -5.47 15.72 -12.42
CA TRP A 363 -4.37 15.61 -11.47
C TRP A 363 -4.55 14.49 -10.42
N ARG A 364 -5.46 13.54 -10.66
CA ARG A 364 -5.69 12.37 -9.80
C ARG A 364 -4.41 11.55 -9.58
N GLY A 365 -3.60 11.40 -10.62
CA GLY A 365 -2.31 10.70 -10.53
C GLY A 365 -1.38 11.35 -9.49
N SER A 366 -1.24 12.67 -9.52
CA SER A 366 -0.47 13.44 -8.53
C SER A 366 -1.06 13.31 -7.11
N ALA A 367 -2.38 13.39 -6.97
CA ALA A 367 -3.05 13.26 -5.68
C ALA A 367 -2.82 11.86 -5.05
N ILE A 368 -3.03 10.80 -5.83
CA ILE A 368 -2.74 9.42 -5.40
C ILE A 368 -1.25 9.26 -5.06
N GLY A 369 -0.36 9.83 -5.86
CA GLY A 369 1.08 9.79 -5.58
C GLY A 369 1.46 10.48 -4.25
N ILE A 370 0.86 11.64 -3.95
CA ILE A 370 1.07 12.36 -2.68
C ILE A 370 0.40 11.65 -1.50
N TYR A 371 -0.82 11.13 -1.66
CA TYR A 371 -1.45 10.29 -0.66
C TYR A 371 -0.54 9.10 -0.29
N ARG A 372 0.00 8.41 -1.29
CA ARG A 372 0.92 7.30 -1.08
C ARG A 372 2.27 7.73 -0.52
N PHE A 373 2.74 8.95 -0.82
CA PHE A 373 3.91 9.53 -0.17
C PHE A 373 3.69 9.60 1.35
N TRP A 374 2.60 10.21 1.80
CA TRP A 374 2.28 10.30 3.22
C TRP A 374 2.08 8.92 3.83
N ARG A 375 1.33 8.06 3.16
CA ARG A 375 1.07 6.69 3.62
C ARG A 375 2.38 5.91 3.85
N ASP A 376 3.24 5.85 2.85
CA ASP A 376 4.45 5.03 2.95
C ASP A 376 5.54 5.70 3.80
N LEU A 377 5.51 7.04 4.00
CA LEU A 377 6.31 7.75 5.00
C LEU A 377 5.93 7.30 6.44
N GLY A 378 4.70 6.85 6.63
CA GLY A 378 4.22 6.28 7.89
C GLY A 378 5.03 5.07 8.36
N TYR A 379 5.63 4.27 7.47
CA TYR A 379 6.56 3.22 7.88
C TYR A 379 7.75 3.78 8.67
N ALA A 380 8.34 4.86 8.16
CA ALA A 380 9.50 5.50 8.78
C ALA A 380 9.12 6.18 10.10
N ILE A 381 8.08 7.01 10.09
CA ILE A 381 7.60 7.73 11.27
C ILE A 381 7.09 6.74 12.33
N GLY A 382 6.36 5.72 11.91
CA GLY A 382 5.86 4.66 12.78
C GLY A 382 7.00 3.91 13.46
N ALA A 383 7.99 3.44 12.70
CA ALA A 383 9.13 2.70 13.25
C ALA A 383 9.92 3.55 14.27
N LEU A 384 10.12 4.84 13.99
CA LEU A 384 10.77 5.76 14.93
C LEU A 384 9.91 5.98 16.19
N GLY A 385 8.60 6.19 16.02
CA GLY A 385 7.67 6.39 17.15
C GLY A 385 7.56 5.16 18.05
N LEU A 386 7.47 3.97 17.44
CA LEU A 386 7.45 2.68 18.14
C LEU A 386 8.74 2.49 18.96
N GLY A 387 9.89 2.69 18.32
CA GLY A 387 11.19 2.55 18.97
C GLY A 387 11.38 3.55 20.10
N LEU A 388 10.97 4.80 19.91
CA LEU A 388 11.05 5.85 20.93
C LEU A 388 10.11 5.54 22.11
N ALA A 389 8.86 5.12 21.85
CA ALA A 389 7.92 4.77 22.90
C ALA A 389 8.43 3.61 23.76
N ALA A 390 8.94 2.55 23.13
CA ALA A 390 9.53 1.41 23.84
C ALA A 390 10.80 1.80 24.60
N HIS A 391 11.67 2.64 24.03
CA HIS A 391 12.92 3.07 24.67
C HIS A 391 12.68 3.96 25.89
N LEU A 392 11.79 4.96 25.80
CA LEU A 392 11.51 5.89 26.89
C LEU A 392 10.84 5.24 28.10
N THR A 393 10.04 4.21 27.87
CA THR A 393 9.31 3.50 28.94
C THR A 393 10.03 2.24 29.44
N GLY A 394 10.97 1.71 28.66
CA GLY A 394 11.59 0.41 28.91
C GLY A 394 10.66 -0.78 28.68
N ALA A 395 9.48 -0.57 28.07
CA ALA A 395 8.45 -1.58 27.87
C ALA A 395 7.95 -1.64 26.42
N MET A 396 7.87 -2.83 25.83
CA MET A 396 7.36 -3.03 24.47
C MET A 396 5.87 -2.68 24.35
N GLU A 397 5.10 -2.81 25.41
CA GLU A 397 3.68 -2.48 25.49
C GLU A 397 3.40 -1.01 25.13
N ALA A 398 4.34 -0.12 25.44
CA ALA A 398 4.22 1.29 25.07
C ALA A 398 4.16 1.52 23.55
N ALA A 399 4.79 0.67 22.76
CA ALA A 399 4.70 0.72 21.31
C ALA A 399 3.28 0.39 20.81
N PHE A 400 2.61 -0.60 21.42
CA PHE A 400 1.22 -0.94 21.11
C PHE A 400 0.28 0.22 21.47
N TRP A 401 0.45 0.82 22.65
CA TRP A 401 -0.35 1.98 23.05
C TRP A 401 -0.11 3.19 22.15
N PHE A 402 1.13 3.44 21.74
CA PHE A 402 1.44 4.50 20.78
C PHE A 402 0.64 4.32 19.48
N VAL A 403 0.62 3.10 18.93
CA VAL A 403 -0.12 2.83 17.68
C VAL A 403 -1.63 2.91 17.92
N ALA A 404 -2.15 2.27 18.99
CA ALA A 404 -3.57 2.27 19.29
C ALA A 404 -4.12 3.69 19.46
N LEU A 405 -3.44 4.54 20.26
CA LEU A 405 -3.83 5.93 20.48
C LEU A 405 -3.71 6.76 19.20
N SER A 406 -2.68 6.53 18.39
CA SER A 406 -2.55 7.16 17.07
C SER A 406 -3.72 6.80 16.14
N MET A 407 -4.14 5.52 16.13
CA MET A 407 -5.28 5.06 15.34
C MET A 407 -6.60 5.67 15.82
N PHE A 408 -6.86 5.73 17.14
CA PHE A 408 -8.04 6.37 17.68
C PHE A 408 -8.07 7.88 17.39
N GLY A 409 -6.94 8.58 17.58
CA GLY A 409 -6.82 10.00 17.27
C GLY A 409 -7.00 10.30 15.78
N SER A 410 -6.42 9.47 14.91
CA SER A 410 -6.60 9.58 13.46
C SER A 410 -8.05 9.32 13.03
N GLY A 411 -8.70 8.31 13.62
CA GLY A 411 -10.12 8.05 13.41
C GLY A 411 -11.01 9.21 13.87
N ALA A 412 -10.69 9.83 15.00
CA ALA A 412 -11.38 11.03 15.47
C ALA A 412 -11.19 12.23 14.52
N LEU A 413 -9.97 12.41 13.99
CA LEU A 413 -9.71 13.46 13.00
C LEU A 413 -10.47 13.21 11.68
N LEU A 414 -10.52 11.95 11.21
CA LEU A 414 -11.36 11.57 10.07
C LEU A 414 -12.84 11.84 10.34
N PHE A 415 -13.33 11.58 11.55
CA PHE A 415 -14.71 11.84 11.92
C PHE A 415 -15.05 13.33 11.89
N VAL A 416 -14.13 14.20 12.31
CA VAL A 416 -14.35 15.66 12.40
C VAL A 416 -14.09 16.37 11.06
N TRP A 417 -13.07 15.95 10.28
CA TRP A 417 -12.66 16.64 9.05
C TRP A 417 -13.08 15.92 7.78
N GLY A 418 -13.36 14.61 7.88
CA GLY A 418 -13.81 13.80 6.76
C GLY A 418 -15.27 14.07 6.41
N GLU A 419 -15.63 13.66 5.23
CA GLU A 419 -17.01 13.61 4.75
C GLU A 419 -17.21 12.38 3.85
N GLU A 420 -18.47 12.07 3.52
CA GLU A 420 -18.73 11.05 2.51
C GLU A 420 -18.20 11.52 1.15
N THR A 421 -17.35 10.73 0.54
CA THR A 421 -16.70 11.08 -0.74
C THR A 421 -17.31 10.34 -1.93
N HIS A 422 -18.13 9.29 -1.69
CA HIS A 422 -18.74 8.54 -2.77
C HIS A 422 -19.72 9.42 -3.57
N PRO A 423 -19.52 9.62 -4.89
CA PRO A 423 -20.24 10.64 -5.66
C PRO A 423 -21.77 10.48 -5.65
N ARG A 424 -22.27 9.24 -5.59
CA ARG A 424 -23.74 8.99 -5.55
C ARG A 424 -24.38 9.28 -4.20
N LEU A 425 -23.59 9.17 -3.11
CA LEU A 425 -24.09 9.34 -1.74
C LEU A 425 -23.87 10.76 -1.21
N ASN A 426 -22.97 11.49 -1.82
CA ASN A 426 -22.68 12.87 -1.48
C ASN A 426 -22.45 13.73 -2.74
N PRO A 427 -23.46 13.91 -3.61
CA PRO A 427 -23.30 14.73 -4.79
C PRO A 427 -23.09 16.20 -4.40
N ALA A 428 -22.29 16.93 -5.17
CA ALA A 428 -22.26 18.38 -5.05
C ALA A 428 -23.65 18.93 -5.38
N VAL A 429 -24.15 19.85 -4.55
CA VAL A 429 -25.35 20.62 -4.90
C VAL A 429 -24.99 21.50 -6.09
N PRO A 430 -25.78 21.50 -7.18
CA PRO A 430 -25.51 22.28 -8.38
C PRO A 430 -25.48 23.79 -8.12
#